data_e400e28f58958e3c259ca0539adc00d8
#
_entry.id   e400e28f58958e3c259ca0539adc00d8
#
_cell.length_a   1.000
_cell.length_b   1.000
_cell.length_c   1.000
_cell.angle_alpha   90.00
_cell.angle_beta   90.00
_cell.angle_gamma   90.00
#
_symmetry.space_group_name_H-M   'P 1'
#
loop_
_entity.id
_entity.type
_entity.pdbx_description
1 polymer ?
#
loop_
_entity_poly.entity_id
_entity_poly.type
_entity_poly.pdbx_seq_one_letter_code
_entity_poly.pdbx_strand_id
1 'polypeptide(L)'
;MKKLTLQEKQNTADTLLKRINALHEPGETVRLMEVCGTHTVSIFREGLRQLLPSGIELVSGPGCPVCVTDQTYMDKALAYAEREDTIIATFGDMLKVPGSYSSLSEAQAKGAHIHVIYTPLEVIELSKKYPEKKIVFLAIGFETTIAVICATVKAVHEAGLKNVFFLVSHKLVPPALRTLLDRQEGHIDGFILPGHVSVIIGEEPYGFLPEEYGIPSCIAGFDGLEILSAIANILEQRKTGNIVVGNTYHSVVMQKGNPVAQAMMQEVYDICDDAWRGIGIIPNSGLALKDEYAAYDAERALPIELDKPSLDPKGCQCGRVLQGLIKPSECPLFGKSCTADHPVGACMVSVEGSCAAWYKYGYSSGGSTWED
;
A
#
# COMPACT_ATOMS: atom_id res chain seq x y z
N MET A 1 -21.69 7.22 16.53
CA MET A 1 -21.55 8.65 16.14
C MET A 1 -22.77 9.10 15.34
N LYS A 2 -23.33 10.31 15.63
CA LYS A 2 -24.42 10.90 14.83
C LYS A 2 -23.85 11.25 13.44
N LYS A 3 -24.50 10.77 12.38
CA LYS A 3 -24.09 11.16 11.01
C LYS A 3 -24.31 12.65 10.84
N LEU A 4 -23.27 13.39 10.43
CA LEU A 4 -23.37 14.80 10.10
C LEU A 4 -24.28 14.97 8.88
N THR A 5 -25.11 16.00 8.91
CA THR A 5 -25.88 16.45 7.75
C THR A 5 -24.93 17.03 6.69
N LEU A 6 -25.36 17.16 5.47
CA LEU A 6 -24.57 17.74 4.38
C LEU A 6 -24.13 19.17 4.72
N GLN A 7 -25.01 19.97 5.31
CA GLN A 7 -24.70 21.34 5.75
C GLN A 7 -23.65 21.38 6.88
N GLU A 8 -23.73 20.46 7.86
CA GLU A 8 -22.72 20.37 8.92
C GLU A 8 -21.36 19.96 8.36
N LYS A 9 -21.32 19.04 7.40
CA LYS A 9 -20.07 18.66 6.71
C LYS A 9 -19.46 19.85 5.97
N GLN A 10 -20.26 20.60 5.22
CA GLN A 10 -19.81 21.79 4.49
C GLN A 10 -19.24 22.83 5.43
N ASN A 11 -19.95 23.17 6.52
CA ASN A 11 -19.49 24.14 7.50
C ASN A 11 -18.18 23.72 8.18
N THR A 12 -18.02 22.41 8.45
CA THR A 12 -16.79 21.84 9.01
C THR A 12 -15.63 21.95 8.00
N ALA A 13 -15.86 21.61 6.73
CA ALA A 13 -14.87 21.77 5.66
C ALA A 13 -14.41 23.21 5.52
N ASP A 14 -15.35 24.16 5.48
CA ASP A 14 -15.05 25.61 5.37
C ASP A 14 -14.22 26.10 6.57
N THR A 15 -14.50 25.60 7.77
CA THR A 15 -13.75 25.91 8.97
C THR A 15 -12.32 25.37 8.92
N LEU A 16 -12.15 24.12 8.49
CA LEU A 16 -10.84 23.49 8.34
C LEU A 16 -10.02 24.18 7.25
N LEU A 17 -10.60 24.52 6.10
CA LEU A 17 -9.92 25.24 5.02
C LEU A 17 -9.49 26.63 5.46
N LYS A 18 -10.33 27.38 6.20
CA LYS A 18 -9.93 28.67 6.81
C LYS A 18 -8.75 28.51 7.77
N ARG A 19 -8.76 27.45 8.60
CA ARG A 19 -7.66 27.15 9.52
C ARG A 19 -6.38 26.81 8.75
N ILE A 20 -6.45 25.96 7.73
CA ILE A 20 -5.32 25.61 6.87
C ILE A 20 -4.72 26.86 6.22
N ASN A 21 -5.57 27.74 5.65
CA ASN A 21 -5.11 29.01 5.06
C ASN A 21 -4.44 29.94 6.07
N ALA A 22 -4.90 29.97 7.33
CA ALA A 22 -4.30 30.79 8.39
C ALA A 22 -2.99 30.21 8.95
N LEU A 23 -2.76 28.93 8.80
CA LEU A 23 -1.55 28.23 9.23
C LEU A 23 -0.46 28.23 8.17
N HIS A 24 -0.82 28.26 6.90
CA HIS A 24 0.11 28.26 5.77
C HIS A 24 0.69 29.66 5.53
N GLU A 25 2.01 29.76 5.45
CA GLU A 25 2.69 31.04 5.18
C GLU A 25 2.68 31.31 3.66
N PRO A 26 2.28 32.52 3.23
CA PRO A 26 2.27 32.89 1.81
C PRO A 26 3.66 32.75 1.16
N GLY A 27 3.73 32.01 0.06
CA GLY A 27 4.96 31.78 -0.69
C GLY A 27 5.79 30.58 -0.18
N GLU A 28 5.40 29.96 0.92
CA GLU A 28 5.99 28.70 1.37
C GLU A 28 5.46 27.52 0.53
N THR A 29 6.33 26.57 0.22
CA THR A 29 5.91 25.26 -0.33
C THR A 29 6.01 24.22 0.78
N VAL A 30 4.90 23.55 1.09
CA VAL A 30 4.81 22.49 2.08
C VAL A 30 4.42 21.20 1.39
N ARG A 31 5.31 20.21 1.41
CA ARG A 31 5.09 18.92 0.77
C ARG A 31 4.67 17.86 1.79
N LEU A 32 3.42 17.43 1.71
CA LEU A 32 2.83 16.41 2.59
C LEU A 32 2.69 15.10 1.83
N MET A 33 3.28 14.03 2.38
CA MET A 33 3.20 12.70 1.77
C MET A 33 2.05 11.89 2.38
N GLU A 34 1.11 11.50 1.54
CA GLU A 34 0.12 10.47 1.92
C GLU A 34 0.70 9.06 1.78
N VAL A 35 0.61 8.26 2.85
CA VAL A 35 1.19 6.90 2.91
C VAL A 35 0.08 5.83 2.83
N CYS A 36 -0.98 6.09 2.06
CA CYS A 36 -2.05 5.13 1.84
C CYS A 36 -2.72 5.42 0.50
N GLY A 37 -2.85 4.41 -0.33
CA GLY A 37 -3.53 4.55 -1.62
C GLY A 37 -5.00 4.97 -1.48
N THR A 38 -5.68 4.55 -0.41
CA THR A 38 -7.04 5.01 -0.10
C THR A 38 -7.08 6.53 0.15
N HIS A 39 -6.07 7.12 0.82
CA HIS A 39 -5.95 8.57 0.94
C HIS A 39 -5.80 9.23 -0.42
N THR A 40 -4.91 8.72 -1.28
CA THR A 40 -4.70 9.24 -2.64
C THR A 40 -6.03 9.29 -3.41
N VAL A 41 -6.79 8.19 -3.38
CA VAL A 41 -8.10 8.10 -4.06
C VAL A 41 -9.11 9.10 -3.47
N SER A 42 -9.20 9.19 -2.13
CA SER A 42 -10.13 10.11 -1.46
C SER A 42 -9.79 11.58 -1.74
N ILE A 43 -8.50 11.95 -1.70
CA ILE A 43 -8.00 13.29 -2.03
C ILE A 43 -8.46 13.71 -3.43
N PHE A 44 -8.36 12.81 -4.41
CA PHE A 44 -8.81 13.11 -5.77
C PHE A 44 -10.32 13.15 -5.89
N ARG A 45 -11.02 12.13 -5.37
CA ARG A 45 -12.47 12.02 -5.49
C ARG A 45 -13.21 13.18 -4.84
N GLU A 46 -12.68 13.71 -3.74
CA GLU A 46 -13.27 14.82 -3.02
C GLU A 46 -12.68 16.19 -3.42
N GLY A 47 -11.77 16.22 -4.40
CA GLY A 47 -11.22 17.45 -4.96
C GLY A 47 -10.35 18.25 -3.99
N LEU A 48 -9.75 17.61 -2.98
CA LEU A 48 -9.03 18.32 -1.91
C LEU A 48 -7.83 19.11 -2.43
N ARG A 49 -7.17 18.63 -3.50
CA ARG A 49 -6.02 19.34 -4.10
C ARG A 49 -6.38 20.73 -4.60
N GLN A 50 -7.60 20.94 -5.09
CA GLN A 50 -8.07 22.24 -5.60
C GLN A 50 -8.56 23.17 -4.48
N LEU A 51 -8.89 22.62 -3.31
CA LEU A 51 -9.36 23.39 -2.16
C LEU A 51 -8.23 23.91 -1.29
N LEU A 52 -7.06 23.27 -1.35
CA LEU A 52 -5.88 23.66 -0.56
C LEU A 52 -5.15 24.86 -1.16
N PRO A 53 -4.44 25.68 -0.34
CA PRO A 53 -3.51 26.71 -0.83
C PRO A 53 -2.53 26.13 -1.84
N SER A 54 -2.19 26.90 -2.86
CA SER A 54 -1.29 26.48 -3.95
C SER A 54 0.12 26.06 -3.49
N GLY A 55 0.54 26.51 -2.32
CA GLY A 55 1.81 26.11 -1.70
C GLY A 55 1.76 24.76 -0.98
N ILE A 56 0.58 24.15 -0.77
CA ILE A 56 0.50 22.84 -0.14
C ILE A 56 0.45 21.75 -1.24
N GLU A 57 1.53 21.00 -1.34
CA GLU A 57 1.66 19.89 -2.28
C GLU A 57 1.40 18.55 -1.57
N LEU A 58 0.38 17.81 -2.05
CA LEU A 58 0.16 16.44 -1.62
C LEU A 58 0.92 15.50 -2.56
N VAL A 59 1.81 14.68 -2.03
CA VAL A 59 2.61 13.72 -2.79
C VAL A 59 2.31 12.30 -2.34
N SER A 60 2.27 11.37 -3.29
CA SER A 60 1.99 9.98 -2.97
C SER A 60 3.24 9.27 -2.45
N GLY A 61 3.06 8.49 -1.39
CA GLY A 61 4.07 7.62 -0.82
C GLY A 61 3.85 6.14 -1.15
N PRO A 62 4.62 5.23 -0.55
CA PRO A 62 4.58 3.78 -0.82
C PRO A 62 3.41 3.10 -0.10
N GLY A 63 2.19 3.60 -0.27
CA GLY A 63 0.98 3.22 0.46
C GLY A 63 0.09 2.15 -0.20
N CYS A 64 0.57 1.46 -1.24
CA CYS A 64 -0.17 0.40 -1.93
C CYS A 64 0.68 -0.89 -1.94
N PRO A 65 0.24 -1.99 -1.30
CA PRO A 65 1.06 -3.20 -1.18
C PRO A 65 1.34 -3.86 -2.54
N VAL A 66 0.38 -3.84 -3.46
CA VAL A 66 0.55 -4.33 -4.84
C VAL A 66 1.62 -3.53 -5.59
N CYS A 67 1.62 -2.21 -5.37
CA CYS A 67 2.53 -1.29 -6.08
C CYS A 67 3.99 -1.46 -5.64
N VAL A 68 4.21 -1.78 -4.36
CA VAL A 68 5.55 -1.93 -3.77
C VAL A 68 6.08 -3.35 -3.80
N THR A 69 5.26 -4.33 -4.20
CA THR A 69 5.70 -5.72 -4.34
C THR A 69 6.75 -5.83 -5.44
N ASP A 70 7.87 -6.46 -5.12
CA ASP A 70 9.04 -6.60 -6.01
C ASP A 70 8.73 -7.40 -7.28
N GLN A 71 9.49 -7.12 -8.33
CA GLN A 71 9.31 -7.79 -9.63
C GLN A 71 9.59 -9.28 -9.56
N THR A 72 10.62 -9.68 -8.80
CA THR A 72 11.01 -11.08 -8.61
C THR A 72 9.88 -11.91 -7.98
N TYR A 73 9.12 -11.32 -7.07
CA TYR A 73 7.94 -11.96 -6.49
C TYR A 73 6.88 -12.29 -7.56
N MET A 74 6.61 -11.36 -8.48
CA MET A 74 5.67 -11.60 -9.57
C MET A 74 6.13 -12.70 -10.50
N ASP A 75 7.42 -12.74 -10.81
CA ASP A 75 7.99 -13.78 -11.67
C ASP A 75 7.94 -15.16 -10.99
N LYS A 76 8.18 -15.24 -9.67
CA LYS A 76 7.97 -16.46 -8.89
C LYS A 76 6.51 -16.89 -8.90
N ALA A 77 5.57 -15.96 -8.72
CA ALA A 77 4.13 -16.26 -8.78
C ALA A 77 3.73 -16.85 -10.15
N LEU A 78 4.30 -16.31 -11.23
CA LEU A 78 4.09 -16.83 -12.59
C LEU A 78 4.70 -18.22 -12.76
N ALA A 79 5.91 -18.45 -12.26
CA ALA A 79 6.55 -19.76 -12.32
C ALA A 79 5.75 -20.84 -11.53
N TYR A 80 5.14 -20.47 -10.40
CA TYR A 80 4.19 -21.37 -9.73
C TYR A 80 2.91 -21.60 -10.56
N ALA A 81 2.40 -20.57 -11.23
CA ALA A 81 1.19 -20.67 -12.04
C ALA A 81 1.36 -21.58 -13.28
N GLU A 82 2.58 -21.72 -13.80
CA GLU A 82 2.90 -22.58 -14.94
C GLU A 82 2.96 -24.08 -14.57
N ARG A 83 2.98 -24.42 -13.28
CA ARG A 83 2.99 -25.82 -12.82
C ARG A 83 1.60 -26.44 -12.92
N GLU A 84 1.46 -27.56 -13.60
CA GLU A 84 0.19 -28.25 -13.78
C GLU A 84 -0.46 -28.70 -12.44
N ASP A 85 0.36 -28.99 -11.42
CA ASP A 85 -0.08 -29.44 -10.10
C ASP A 85 -0.44 -28.29 -9.14
N THR A 86 -0.37 -27.02 -9.59
CA THR A 86 -0.53 -25.85 -8.76
C THR A 86 -1.80 -25.07 -9.10
N ILE A 87 -2.44 -24.54 -8.08
CA ILE A 87 -3.50 -23.52 -8.17
C ILE A 87 -2.99 -22.27 -7.46
N ILE A 88 -2.97 -21.15 -8.15
CA ILE A 88 -2.70 -19.85 -7.54
C ILE A 88 -3.98 -19.30 -6.94
N ALA A 89 -3.97 -18.99 -5.65
CA ALA A 89 -5.00 -18.20 -4.99
C ALA A 89 -4.50 -16.78 -4.78
N THR A 90 -5.26 -15.78 -5.20
CA THR A 90 -4.81 -14.38 -5.15
C THR A 90 -5.96 -13.39 -5.05
N PHE A 91 -5.68 -12.20 -4.54
CA PHE A 91 -6.59 -11.06 -4.66
C PHE A 91 -6.65 -10.55 -6.10
N GLY A 92 -7.81 -10.00 -6.50
CA GLY A 92 -8.08 -9.64 -7.88
C GLY A 92 -7.10 -8.64 -8.51
N ASP A 93 -6.60 -7.70 -7.73
CA ASP A 93 -5.63 -6.69 -8.19
C ASP A 93 -4.34 -7.30 -8.75
N MET A 94 -3.94 -8.48 -8.26
CA MET A 94 -2.70 -9.12 -8.69
C MET A 94 -2.76 -9.70 -10.10
N LEU A 95 -3.95 -10.00 -10.63
CA LEU A 95 -4.11 -10.66 -11.94
C LEU A 95 -3.43 -9.89 -13.09
N LYS A 96 -3.57 -8.57 -13.08
CA LYS A 96 -3.07 -7.71 -14.15
C LYS A 96 -1.69 -7.11 -13.85
N VAL A 97 -1.10 -7.38 -12.67
CA VAL A 97 0.24 -6.89 -12.36
C VAL A 97 1.24 -7.53 -13.31
N PRO A 98 1.98 -6.73 -14.10
CA PRO A 98 2.94 -7.30 -15.03
C PRO A 98 4.14 -7.89 -14.26
N GLY A 99 4.46 -9.14 -14.56
CA GLY A 99 5.77 -9.72 -14.34
C GLY A 99 6.75 -9.27 -15.42
N SER A 100 7.97 -9.79 -15.41
CA SER A 100 8.99 -9.44 -16.40
C SER A 100 8.62 -9.84 -17.83
N TYR A 101 7.87 -10.91 -18.00
CA TYR A 101 7.59 -11.53 -19.30
C TYR A 101 6.12 -11.85 -19.56
N SER A 102 5.26 -11.80 -18.55
CA SER A 102 3.85 -12.12 -18.63
C SER A 102 3.09 -11.55 -17.42
N SER A 103 1.80 -11.83 -17.32
CA SER A 103 0.96 -11.55 -16.17
C SER A 103 0.16 -12.79 -15.77
N LEU A 104 -0.39 -12.80 -14.54
CA LEU A 104 -1.26 -13.91 -14.11
C LEU A 104 -2.51 -14.01 -15.00
N SER A 105 -3.04 -12.89 -15.49
CA SER A 105 -4.16 -12.87 -16.44
C SER A 105 -3.81 -13.56 -17.76
N GLU A 106 -2.61 -13.33 -18.29
CA GLU A 106 -2.14 -13.99 -19.50
C GLU A 106 -1.85 -15.48 -19.26
N ALA A 107 -1.27 -15.84 -18.11
CA ALA A 107 -1.08 -17.22 -17.71
C ALA A 107 -2.41 -17.97 -17.60
N GLN A 108 -3.42 -17.35 -17.00
CA GLN A 108 -4.78 -17.89 -16.92
C GLN A 108 -5.39 -18.13 -18.31
N ALA A 109 -5.23 -17.19 -19.23
CA ALA A 109 -5.68 -17.34 -20.62
C ALA A 109 -4.99 -18.49 -21.36
N LYS A 110 -3.78 -18.89 -20.93
CA LYS A 110 -3.02 -20.04 -21.43
C LYS A 110 -3.33 -21.35 -20.70
N GLY A 111 -4.25 -21.33 -19.73
CA GLY A 111 -4.72 -22.52 -19.03
C GLY A 111 -4.19 -22.68 -17.60
N ALA A 112 -3.43 -21.73 -17.06
CA ALA A 112 -3.01 -21.79 -15.66
C ALA A 112 -4.23 -21.71 -14.71
N HIS A 113 -4.17 -22.48 -13.63
CA HIS A 113 -5.24 -22.55 -12.64
C HIS A 113 -5.09 -21.39 -11.64
N ILE A 114 -5.88 -20.32 -11.81
CA ILE A 114 -5.84 -19.15 -10.94
C ILE A 114 -7.24 -18.91 -10.36
N HIS A 115 -7.33 -18.80 -9.04
CA HIS A 115 -8.53 -18.46 -8.30
C HIS A 115 -8.40 -17.09 -7.65
N VAL A 116 -9.31 -16.19 -8.00
CA VAL A 116 -9.47 -14.91 -7.28
C VAL A 116 -10.26 -15.20 -6.02
N ILE A 117 -9.69 -14.79 -4.89
CA ILE A 117 -10.31 -14.93 -3.56
C ILE A 117 -10.58 -13.55 -2.96
N TYR A 118 -11.59 -13.47 -2.11
CA TYR A 118 -11.99 -12.25 -1.39
C TYR A 118 -11.56 -12.27 0.07
N THR A 119 -11.31 -13.45 0.61
CA THR A 119 -10.74 -13.64 1.94
C THR A 119 -9.66 -14.72 1.91
N PRO A 120 -8.55 -14.54 2.66
CA PRO A 120 -7.49 -15.55 2.73
C PRO A 120 -7.99 -16.93 3.16
N LEU A 121 -9.03 -17.00 3.99
CA LEU A 121 -9.62 -18.26 4.49
C LEU A 121 -10.17 -19.16 3.38
N GLU A 122 -10.48 -18.62 2.19
CA GLU A 122 -10.95 -19.43 1.05
C GLU A 122 -9.93 -20.47 0.58
N VAL A 123 -8.63 -20.30 0.91
CA VAL A 123 -7.61 -21.32 0.60
C VAL A 123 -7.89 -22.67 1.27
N ILE A 124 -8.58 -22.66 2.42
CA ILE A 124 -8.98 -23.87 3.14
C ILE A 124 -10.02 -24.67 2.33
N GLU A 125 -10.99 -23.96 1.76
CA GLU A 125 -12.01 -24.57 0.90
C GLU A 125 -11.42 -25.06 -0.42
N LEU A 126 -10.50 -24.29 -1.01
CA LEU A 126 -9.77 -24.72 -2.21
C LEU A 126 -8.94 -25.96 -1.94
N SER A 127 -8.25 -26.04 -0.80
CA SER A 127 -7.46 -27.19 -0.38
C SER A 127 -8.30 -28.46 -0.30
N LYS A 128 -9.48 -28.37 0.31
CA LYS A 128 -10.42 -29.52 0.44
C LYS A 128 -11.00 -29.91 -0.91
N LYS A 129 -11.29 -28.94 -1.78
CA LYS A 129 -11.87 -29.16 -3.11
C LYS A 129 -10.90 -29.82 -4.09
N TYR A 130 -9.61 -29.50 -3.95
CA TYR A 130 -8.54 -29.97 -4.83
C TYR A 130 -7.40 -30.62 -4.03
N PRO A 131 -7.64 -31.76 -3.35
CA PRO A 131 -6.65 -32.35 -2.42
C PRO A 131 -5.37 -32.81 -3.11
N GLU A 132 -5.42 -33.06 -4.43
CA GLU A 132 -4.26 -33.45 -5.25
C GLU A 132 -3.45 -32.25 -5.78
N LYS A 133 -3.98 -31.03 -5.65
CA LYS A 133 -3.31 -29.83 -6.13
C LYS A 133 -2.61 -29.09 -4.97
N LYS A 134 -1.56 -28.38 -5.29
CA LYS A 134 -0.88 -27.42 -4.40
C LYS A 134 -1.54 -26.07 -4.52
N ILE A 135 -2.08 -25.54 -3.44
CA ILE A 135 -2.68 -24.21 -3.40
C ILE A 135 -1.61 -23.22 -2.96
N VAL A 136 -1.13 -22.39 -3.87
CA VAL A 136 -0.17 -21.33 -3.55
C VAL A 136 -0.92 -20.01 -3.44
N PHE A 137 -1.02 -19.49 -2.22
CA PHE A 137 -1.64 -18.20 -1.96
C PHE A 137 -0.61 -17.07 -2.03
N LEU A 138 -0.90 -16.05 -2.85
CA LEU A 138 -0.08 -14.85 -2.95
C LEU A 138 -0.35 -13.94 -1.74
N ALA A 139 0.44 -14.13 -0.68
CA ALA A 139 0.27 -13.48 0.60
C ALA A 139 0.93 -12.08 0.60
N ILE A 140 0.24 -11.12 -0.01
CA ILE A 140 0.66 -9.72 -0.14
C ILE A 140 -0.15 -8.86 0.82
N GLY A 141 0.48 -7.88 1.44
CA GLY A 141 -0.24 -6.91 2.27
C GLY A 141 0.65 -6.09 3.17
N PHE A 142 0.07 -5.00 3.67
CA PHE A 142 0.55 -4.27 4.83
C PHE A 142 -0.06 -4.86 6.11
N GLU A 143 0.24 -4.30 7.26
CA GLU A 143 -0.10 -4.81 8.59
C GLU A 143 -1.58 -5.19 8.75
N THR A 144 -2.49 -4.46 8.12
CA THR A 144 -3.94 -4.78 8.12
C THR A 144 -4.24 -6.14 7.52
N THR A 145 -3.70 -6.41 6.34
CA THR A 145 -3.91 -7.66 5.61
C THR A 145 -3.13 -8.80 6.25
N ILE A 146 -1.94 -8.51 6.77
CA ILE A 146 -1.08 -9.48 7.45
C ILE A 146 -1.82 -10.13 8.61
N ALA A 147 -2.52 -9.36 9.45
CA ALA A 147 -3.25 -9.89 10.60
C ALA A 147 -4.29 -10.96 10.20
N VAL A 148 -4.99 -10.76 9.07
CA VAL A 148 -5.98 -11.74 8.57
C VAL A 148 -5.27 -12.97 7.97
N ILE A 149 -4.15 -12.78 7.30
CA ILE A 149 -3.35 -13.88 6.73
C ILE A 149 -2.74 -14.72 7.86
N CYS A 150 -2.29 -14.11 8.97
CA CYS A 150 -1.85 -14.84 10.16
C CYS A 150 -2.91 -15.82 10.68
N ALA A 151 -4.15 -15.34 10.81
CA ALA A 151 -5.26 -16.20 11.24
C ALA A 151 -5.47 -17.38 10.27
N THR A 152 -5.26 -17.13 8.96
CA THR A 152 -5.37 -18.17 7.94
C THR A 152 -4.23 -19.19 8.04
N VAL A 153 -2.98 -18.74 8.22
CA VAL A 153 -1.82 -19.65 8.43
C VAL A 153 -2.08 -20.58 9.63
N LYS A 154 -2.52 -20.01 10.76
CA LYS A 154 -2.87 -20.80 11.95
C LYS A 154 -3.99 -21.79 11.67
N ALA A 155 -5.06 -21.37 11.03
CA ALA A 155 -6.19 -22.25 10.70
C ALA A 155 -5.78 -23.39 9.74
N VAL A 156 -4.91 -23.14 8.78
CA VAL A 156 -4.32 -24.15 7.89
C VAL A 156 -3.47 -25.14 8.67
N HIS A 157 -2.65 -24.64 9.59
CA HIS A 157 -1.79 -25.46 10.46
C HIS A 157 -2.63 -26.35 11.40
N GLU A 158 -3.60 -25.78 12.10
CA GLU A 158 -4.50 -26.48 13.02
C GLU A 158 -5.35 -27.54 12.31
N ALA A 159 -5.79 -27.25 11.08
CA ALA A 159 -6.52 -28.21 10.24
C ALA A 159 -5.61 -29.31 9.64
N GLY A 160 -4.29 -29.22 9.82
CA GLY A 160 -3.32 -30.20 9.30
C GLY A 160 -3.28 -30.29 7.77
N LEU A 161 -3.67 -29.24 7.05
CA LEU A 161 -3.66 -29.20 5.59
C LEU A 161 -2.22 -29.24 5.07
N LYS A 162 -1.92 -30.10 4.11
CA LYS A 162 -0.55 -30.30 3.59
C LYS A 162 -0.33 -29.73 2.20
N ASN A 163 -1.38 -29.22 1.57
CA ASN A 163 -1.36 -28.75 0.19
C ASN A 163 -1.64 -27.24 0.06
N VAL A 164 -1.55 -26.46 1.15
CA VAL A 164 -1.65 -25.00 1.14
C VAL A 164 -0.27 -24.40 1.43
N PHE A 165 0.14 -23.44 0.60
CA PHE A 165 1.42 -22.77 0.70
C PHE A 165 1.21 -21.27 0.55
N PHE A 166 2.01 -20.47 1.27
CA PHE A 166 1.97 -19.01 1.25
C PHE A 166 3.25 -18.50 0.57
N LEU A 167 3.10 -17.83 -0.55
CA LEU A 167 4.17 -17.01 -1.12
C LEU A 167 4.08 -15.63 -0.48
N VAL A 168 4.99 -15.35 0.46
CA VAL A 168 4.89 -14.17 1.33
C VAL A 168 5.59 -12.97 0.72
N SER A 169 4.90 -11.83 0.69
CA SER A 169 5.46 -10.49 0.43
C SER A 169 4.72 -9.47 1.31
N HIS A 170 4.91 -9.63 2.61
CA HIS A 170 4.36 -8.72 3.61
C HIS A 170 5.31 -7.52 3.79
N LYS A 171 4.75 -6.32 3.82
CA LYS A 171 5.50 -5.08 3.94
C LYS A 171 5.11 -4.34 5.21
N LEU A 172 6.09 -3.75 5.88
CA LEU A 172 5.89 -2.94 7.09
C LEU A 172 6.10 -1.46 6.76
N VAL A 173 5.11 -0.63 7.11
CA VAL A 173 5.11 0.79 6.73
C VAL A 173 6.19 1.61 7.45
N PRO A 174 6.39 1.50 8.79
CA PRO A 174 7.36 2.37 9.48
C PRO A 174 8.79 2.28 8.93
N PRO A 175 9.38 1.09 8.65
CA PRO A 175 10.72 1.01 8.06
C PRO A 175 10.83 1.66 6.68
N ALA A 176 9.76 1.60 5.88
CA ALA A 176 9.74 2.25 4.57
C ALA A 176 9.80 3.77 4.69
N LEU A 177 9.07 4.36 5.63
CA LEU A 177 9.12 5.81 5.90
C LEU A 177 10.52 6.25 6.35
N ARG A 178 11.14 5.49 7.27
CA ARG A 178 12.51 5.73 7.70
C ARG A 178 13.47 5.74 6.51
N THR A 179 13.39 4.73 5.65
CA THR A 179 14.25 4.63 4.45
C THR A 179 14.07 5.81 3.50
N LEU A 180 12.85 6.31 3.31
CA LEU A 180 12.61 7.50 2.49
C LEU A 180 13.30 8.73 3.06
N LEU A 181 13.26 8.91 4.39
CA LEU A 181 13.90 10.04 5.07
C LEU A 181 15.42 9.93 5.06
N ASP A 182 15.97 8.74 5.28
CA ASP A 182 17.43 8.50 5.26
C ASP A 182 18.06 8.78 3.90
N ARG A 183 17.33 8.55 2.81
CA ARG A 183 17.83 8.80 1.43
C ARG A 183 17.94 10.26 1.08
N GLN A 184 17.13 11.12 1.70
CA GLN A 184 17.13 12.56 1.46
C GLN A 184 16.98 12.97 -0.04
N GLU A 185 16.44 12.06 -0.86
CA GLU A 185 16.28 12.32 -2.31
C GLU A 185 15.08 13.22 -2.61
N GLY A 186 14.10 13.30 -1.69
CA GLY A 186 12.90 14.13 -1.79
C GLY A 186 12.65 14.91 -0.51
N HIS A 187 12.27 16.18 -0.65
CA HIS A 187 11.87 16.97 0.52
C HIS A 187 10.44 16.60 0.94
N ILE A 188 10.25 16.24 2.20
CA ILE A 188 8.96 15.91 2.81
C ILE A 188 8.84 16.72 4.09
N ASP A 189 7.78 17.53 4.16
CA ASP A 189 7.51 18.43 5.29
C ASP A 189 6.55 17.85 6.31
N GLY A 190 5.91 16.72 6.00
CA GLY A 190 5.01 16.04 6.92
C GLY A 190 4.39 14.80 6.30
N PHE A 191 3.88 13.89 7.15
CA PHE A 191 3.21 12.66 6.72
C PHE A 191 1.74 12.63 7.11
N ILE A 192 0.88 12.29 6.16
CA ILE A 192 -0.49 11.83 6.40
C ILE A 192 -0.40 10.30 6.53
N LEU A 193 -0.43 9.83 7.78
CA LEU A 193 -0.20 8.43 8.12
C LEU A 193 -1.45 7.56 7.88
N PRO A 194 -1.28 6.28 7.51
CA PRO A 194 -2.35 5.41 7.08
C PRO A 194 -3.23 4.92 8.24
N GLY A 195 -4.48 5.36 8.30
CA GLY A 195 -5.41 4.98 9.36
C GLY A 195 -5.60 3.47 9.50
N HIS A 196 -5.74 2.73 8.39
CA HIS A 196 -5.93 1.27 8.42
C HIS A 196 -4.74 0.53 9.06
N VAL A 197 -3.51 0.88 8.67
CA VAL A 197 -2.29 0.29 9.25
C VAL A 197 -2.22 0.65 10.73
N SER A 198 -2.50 1.92 11.07
CA SER A 198 -2.43 2.42 12.45
C SER A 198 -3.47 1.77 13.39
N VAL A 199 -4.60 1.25 12.88
CA VAL A 199 -5.53 0.42 13.67
C VAL A 199 -4.80 -0.82 14.22
N ILE A 200 -3.89 -1.38 13.46
CA ILE A 200 -3.12 -2.57 13.86
C ILE A 200 -1.93 -2.20 14.74
N ILE A 201 -1.08 -1.27 14.29
CA ILE A 201 0.21 -1.01 14.94
C ILE A 201 0.17 0.12 15.98
N GLY A 202 -0.84 0.99 15.96
CA GLY A 202 -0.96 2.16 16.84
C GLY A 202 -0.17 3.37 16.36
N GLU A 203 0.07 4.28 17.28
CA GLU A 203 0.83 5.53 17.08
C GLU A 203 2.32 5.34 17.36
N GLU A 204 2.65 4.53 18.37
CA GLU A 204 4.02 4.35 18.90
C GLU A 204 5.07 4.02 17.82
N PRO A 205 4.82 3.13 16.83
CA PRO A 205 5.81 2.81 15.80
C PRO A 205 6.21 3.97 14.88
N TYR A 206 5.47 5.08 14.91
CA TYR A 206 5.80 6.30 14.17
C TYR A 206 6.57 7.34 15.00
N GLY A 207 6.85 7.06 16.29
CA GLY A 207 7.52 7.99 17.21
C GLY A 207 8.86 8.50 16.71
N PHE A 208 9.57 7.72 15.88
CA PHE A 208 10.83 8.14 15.27
C PHE A 208 10.70 9.37 14.35
N LEU A 209 9.52 9.62 13.78
CA LEU A 209 9.30 10.78 12.89
C LEU A 209 9.54 12.12 13.60
N PRO A 210 8.90 12.40 14.76
CA PRO A 210 9.22 13.58 15.55
C PRO A 210 10.55 13.51 16.27
N GLU A 211 10.93 12.34 16.82
CA GLU A 211 12.06 12.21 17.72
C GLU A 211 13.42 12.28 17.01
N GLU A 212 13.54 11.63 15.85
CA GLU A 212 14.81 11.50 15.13
C GLU A 212 14.90 12.48 13.95
N TYR A 213 13.78 12.76 13.29
CA TYR A 213 13.76 13.59 12.07
C TYR A 213 13.11 14.97 12.26
N GLY A 214 12.42 15.19 13.37
CA GLY A 214 11.70 16.44 13.60
C GLY A 214 10.57 16.69 12.58
N ILE A 215 10.00 15.63 12.02
CA ILE A 215 8.98 15.70 10.97
C ILE A 215 7.58 15.52 11.59
N PRO A 216 6.69 16.50 11.42
CA PRO A 216 5.32 16.40 11.87
C PRO A 216 4.55 15.33 11.09
N SER A 217 3.68 14.63 11.76
CA SER A 217 2.86 13.61 11.14
C SER A 217 1.48 13.53 11.79
N CYS A 218 0.50 13.01 11.06
CA CYS A 218 -0.83 12.82 11.60
C CYS A 218 -1.51 11.61 11.00
N ILE A 219 -2.00 10.72 11.85
CA ILE A 219 -2.84 9.60 11.44
C ILE A 219 -4.21 10.14 11.04
N ALA A 220 -4.66 9.80 9.83
CA ALA A 220 -5.92 10.25 9.26
C ALA A 220 -6.86 9.08 8.97
N GLY A 221 -8.18 9.33 9.09
CA GLY A 221 -9.18 8.52 8.43
C GLY A 221 -9.26 8.83 6.94
N PHE A 222 -10.34 8.42 6.27
CA PHE A 222 -10.39 8.34 4.81
C PHE A 222 -11.41 9.25 4.15
N ASP A 223 -12.25 9.97 4.91
CA ASP A 223 -13.09 10.99 4.33
C ASP A 223 -12.36 12.35 4.26
N GLY A 224 -12.85 13.27 3.41
CA GLY A 224 -12.19 14.53 3.17
C GLY A 224 -12.02 15.39 4.42
N LEU A 225 -12.97 15.32 5.36
CA LEU A 225 -12.88 16.10 6.61
C LEU A 225 -11.77 15.55 7.52
N GLU A 226 -11.60 14.23 7.55
CA GLU A 226 -10.55 13.59 8.35
C GLU A 226 -9.16 13.93 7.76
N ILE A 227 -9.04 13.91 6.43
CA ILE A 227 -7.80 14.29 5.73
C ILE A 227 -7.49 15.78 5.94
N LEU A 228 -8.47 16.68 5.78
CA LEU A 228 -8.29 18.11 6.06
C LEU A 228 -7.92 18.38 7.52
N SER A 229 -8.50 17.62 8.46
CA SER A 229 -8.15 17.71 9.89
C SER A 229 -6.69 17.32 10.13
N ALA A 230 -6.20 16.26 9.48
CA ALA A 230 -4.81 15.84 9.58
C ALA A 230 -3.85 16.88 8.97
N ILE A 231 -4.19 17.45 7.80
CA ILE A 231 -3.40 18.52 7.19
C ILE A 231 -3.33 19.74 8.13
N ALA A 232 -4.47 20.17 8.69
CA ALA A 232 -4.49 21.29 9.65
C ALA A 232 -3.64 20.99 10.90
N ASN A 233 -3.68 19.74 11.41
CA ASN A 233 -2.86 19.31 12.54
C ASN A 233 -1.36 19.36 12.22
N ILE A 234 -0.92 18.87 11.06
CA ILE A 234 0.47 18.90 10.62
C ILE A 234 0.96 20.35 10.49
N LEU A 235 0.18 21.23 9.88
CA LEU A 235 0.54 22.64 9.73
C LEU A 235 0.63 23.37 11.09
N GLU A 236 -0.24 23.03 12.04
CA GLU A 236 -0.18 23.57 13.40
C GLU A 236 1.07 23.11 14.14
N GLN A 237 1.45 21.87 14.01
CA GLN A 237 2.71 21.36 14.57
C GLN A 237 3.91 22.12 14.00
N ARG A 238 3.95 22.35 12.68
CA ARG A 238 5.00 23.16 12.03
C ARG A 238 5.06 24.57 12.58
N LYS A 239 3.91 25.23 12.71
CA LYS A 239 3.82 26.62 13.18
C LYS A 239 4.19 26.79 14.65
N THR A 240 3.84 25.83 15.49
CA THR A 240 4.11 25.88 16.93
C THR A 240 5.46 25.30 17.33
N GLY A 241 6.09 24.51 16.46
CA GLY A 241 7.29 23.75 16.77
C GLY A 241 7.06 22.55 17.71
N ASN A 242 5.80 22.26 18.06
CA ASN A 242 5.47 21.08 18.87
C ASN A 242 5.24 19.87 17.95
N ILE A 243 6.34 19.22 17.57
CA ILE A 243 6.34 18.11 16.61
C ILE A 243 6.03 16.79 17.32
N VAL A 244 4.96 16.14 16.91
CA VAL A 244 4.46 14.89 17.51
C VAL A 244 3.86 13.98 16.41
N VAL A 245 3.50 12.74 16.78
CA VAL A 245 2.60 11.93 15.97
C VAL A 245 1.16 12.33 16.34
N GLY A 246 0.52 13.13 15.49
CA GLY A 246 -0.89 13.49 15.66
C GLY A 246 -1.81 12.33 15.29
N ASN A 247 -3.02 12.34 15.84
CA ASN A 247 -4.06 11.37 15.50
C ASN A 247 -5.41 12.08 15.41
N THR A 248 -5.97 12.21 14.21
CA THR A 248 -7.32 12.74 13.99
C THR A 248 -8.33 11.60 13.78
N TYR A 249 -7.89 10.35 13.83
CA TYR A 249 -8.71 9.13 13.71
C TYR A 249 -8.79 8.36 15.03
N HIS A 250 -8.70 9.07 16.16
CA HIS A 250 -8.67 8.54 17.53
C HIS A 250 -9.92 7.75 17.94
N SER A 251 -11.02 7.85 17.19
CA SER A 251 -12.22 7.00 17.42
C SER A 251 -12.00 5.54 17.04
N VAL A 252 -10.96 5.25 16.25
CA VAL A 252 -10.66 3.93 15.69
C VAL A 252 -9.23 3.50 16.02
N VAL A 253 -8.28 4.43 15.94
CA VAL A 253 -6.86 4.17 16.18
C VAL A 253 -6.53 4.44 17.65
N MET A 254 -6.07 3.40 18.33
CA MET A 254 -5.58 3.46 19.71
C MET A 254 -4.08 3.66 19.72
N GLN A 255 -3.52 4.27 20.77
CA GLN A 255 -2.08 4.55 20.90
C GLN A 255 -1.22 3.30 20.66
N LYS A 256 -1.59 2.17 21.24
CA LYS A 256 -0.88 0.89 21.11
C LYS A 256 -1.40 -0.03 20.00
N GLY A 257 -2.38 0.43 19.21
CA GLY A 257 -3.02 -0.36 18.17
C GLY A 257 -3.82 -1.55 18.71
N ASN A 258 -3.84 -2.64 17.95
CA ASN A 258 -4.54 -3.88 18.29
C ASN A 258 -3.57 -4.93 18.82
N PRO A 259 -3.51 -5.16 20.15
CA PRO A 259 -2.53 -6.09 20.73
C PRO A 259 -2.78 -7.54 20.32
N VAL A 260 -4.02 -7.93 20.02
CA VAL A 260 -4.33 -9.30 19.57
C VAL A 260 -3.77 -9.53 18.17
N ALA A 261 -3.96 -8.58 17.25
CA ALA A 261 -3.41 -8.68 15.90
C ALA A 261 -1.88 -8.68 15.92
N GLN A 262 -1.27 -7.80 16.72
CA GLN A 262 0.19 -7.73 16.88
C GLN A 262 0.77 -9.03 17.45
N ALA A 263 0.16 -9.59 18.51
CA ALA A 263 0.59 -10.86 19.08
C ALA A 263 0.50 -12.01 18.07
N MET A 264 -0.56 -12.06 17.26
CA MET A 264 -0.73 -13.05 16.21
C MET A 264 0.34 -12.91 15.10
N MET A 265 0.67 -11.68 14.71
CA MET A 265 1.74 -11.42 13.75
C MET A 265 3.10 -11.89 14.30
N GLN A 266 3.40 -11.58 15.57
CA GLN A 266 4.62 -12.02 16.24
C GLN A 266 4.70 -13.53 16.45
N GLU A 267 3.57 -14.22 16.58
CA GLU A 267 3.51 -15.69 16.68
C GLU A 267 3.87 -16.35 15.36
N VAL A 268 3.37 -15.83 14.23
CA VAL A 268 3.46 -16.48 12.91
C VAL A 268 4.73 -16.08 12.15
N TYR A 269 5.19 -14.84 12.31
CA TYR A 269 6.25 -14.28 11.49
C TYR A 269 7.46 -13.78 12.30
N ASP A 270 8.61 -13.82 11.65
CA ASP A 270 9.81 -13.07 12.02
C ASP A 270 9.99 -11.87 11.08
N ILE A 271 10.56 -10.79 11.62
CA ILE A 271 10.91 -9.61 10.83
C ILE A 271 12.15 -9.93 9.97
N CYS A 272 12.12 -9.51 8.72
CA CYS A 272 13.23 -9.67 7.78
C CYS A 272 13.43 -8.43 6.91
N ASP A 273 14.55 -8.38 6.23
CA ASP A 273 14.77 -7.44 5.15
C ASP A 273 13.92 -7.85 3.94
N ASP A 274 13.39 -6.86 3.19
CA ASP A 274 12.60 -7.21 2.03
C ASP A 274 12.77 -6.19 0.89
N ALA A 275 12.57 -6.66 -0.35
CA ALA A 275 12.69 -5.88 -1.56
C ALA A 275 11.38 -5.12 -1.85
N TRP A 276 11.50 -3.81 -2.01
CA TRP A 276 10.40 -2.91 -2.39
C TRP A 276 10.61 -2.42 -3.81
N ARG A 277 9.60 -2.61 -4.66
CA ARG A 277 9.66 -2.21 -6.08
C ARG A 277 10.11 -0.75 -6.24
N GLY A 278 11.19 -0.55 -6.99
CA GLY A 278 11.74 0.76 -7.29
C GLY A 278 12.38 1.50 -6.12
N ILE A 279 12.42 0.87 -4.93
CA ILE A 279 13.11 1.38 -3.74
C ILE A 279 14.32 0.49 -3.42
N GLY A 280 14.23 -0.82 -3.68
CA GLY A 280 15.27 -1.80 -3.36
C GLY A 280 15.06 -2.46 -2.01
N ILE A 281 16.09 -3.09 -1.46
CA ILE A 281 16.02 -3.77 -0.18
C ILE A 281 15.94 -2.74 0.95
N ILE A 282 14.92 -2.91 1.80
CA ILE A 282 14.70 -2.11 3.00
C ILE A 282 14.91 -3.02 4.22
N PRO A 283 15.81 -2.67 5.13
CA PRO A 283 16.03 -3.44 6.34
C PRO A 283 14.79 -3.50 7.24
N ASN A 284 14.53 -4.68 7.82
CA ASN A 284 13.43 -4.92 8.77
C ASN A 284 12.03 -4.52 8.25
N SER A 285 11.81 -4.57 6.94
CA SER A 285 10.59 -4.08 6.29
C SER A 285 9.68 -5.16 5.77
N GLY A 286 10.04 -6.41 5.95
CA GLY A 286 9.28 -7.58 5.55
C GLY A 286 9.06 -8.56 6.68
N LEU A 287 8.29 -9.61 6.38
CA LEU A 287 8.00 -10.69 7.30
C LEU A 287 8.21 -12.04 6.61
N ALA A 288 8.88 -12.97 7.29
CA ALA A 288 9.06 -14.35 6.88
C ALA A 288 8.34 -15.29 7.85
N LEU A 289 7.75 -16.39 7.35
CA LEU A 289 7.15 -17.40 8.20
C LEU A 289 8.21 -18.02 9.12
N LYS A 290 7.86 -18.15 10.41
CA LYS A 290 8.70 -18.83 11.40
C LYS A 290 8.90 -20.30 11.03
N ASP A 291 9.93 -20.90 11.60
CA ASP A 291 10.29 -22.32 11.35
C ASP A 291 9.15 -23.28 11.67
N GLU A 292 8.31 -22.99 12.65
CA GLU A 292 7.11 -23.75 12.97
C GLU A 292 6.14 -23.85 11.78
N TYR A 293 6.09 -22.82 10.95
CA TYR A 293 5.23 -22.73 9.75
C TYR A 293 5.99 -22.94 8.44
N ALA A 294 7.28 -23.33 8.48
CA ALA A 294 8.13 -23.48 7.29
C ALA A 294 7.57 -24.43 6.24
N ALA A 295 6.79 -25.45 6.66
CA ALA A 295 6.13 -26.38 5.75
C ALA A 295 5.05 -25.73 4.88
N TYR A 296 4.59 -24.54 5.23
CA TYR A 296 3.59 -23.75 4.50
C TYR A 296 4.22 -22.59 3.71
N ASP A 297 5.52 -22.36 3.85
CA ASP A 297 6.25 -21.38 3.07
C ASP A 297 6.48 -21.91 1.65
N ALA A 298 5.92 -21.23 0.66
CA ALA A 298 6.02 -21.67 -0.73
C ALA A 298 7.48 -21.75 -1.21
N GLU A 299 8.35 -20.82 -0.81
CA GLU A 299 9.74 -20.80 -1.25
C GLU A 299 10.58 -21.90 -0.59
N ARG A 300 10.29 -22.25 0.68
CA ARG A 300 10.98 -23.34 1.39
C ARG A 300 10.45 -24.71 1.01
N ALA A 301 9.12 -24.87 0.88
CA ALA A 301 8.48 -26.17 0.62
C ALA A 301 8.46 -26.55 -0.87
N LEU A 302 8.41 -25.57 -1.75
CA LEU A 302 8.27 -25.75 -3.20
C LEU A 302 9.28 -24.88 -3.97
N PRO A 303 10.58 -25.00 -3.72
CA PRO A 303 11.56 -24.06 -4.28
C PRO A 303 11.43 -23.95 -5.81
N ILE A 304 11.58 -22.73 -6.29
CA ILE A 304 11.58 -22.37 -7.71
C ILE A 304 12.85 -21.58 -8.01
N GLU A 305 13.54 -21.99 -9.06
CA GLU A 305 14.59 -21.20 -9.70
C GLU A 305 13.98 -20.53 -10.93
N LEU A 306 14.23 -19.24 -11.08
CA LEU A 306 13.76 -18.50 -12.25
C LEU A 306 14.74 -18.71 -13.41
N ASP A 307 14.25 -19.20 -14.54
CA ASP A 307 15.06 -19.44 -15.75
C ASP A 307 15.67 -18.16 -16.34
N LYS A 308 15.07 -17.02 -16.02
CA LYS A 308 15.47 -15.70 -16.54
C LYS A 308 15.52 -14.68 -15.40
N PRO A 309 16.41 -13.68 -15.49
CA PRO A 309 16.46 -12.62 -14.52
C PRO A 309 15.15 -11.80 -14.53
N SER A 310 14.73 -11.38 -13.34
CA SER A 310 13.62 -10.42 -13.21
C SER A 310 14.04 -9.05 -13.72
N LEU A 311 13.15 -8.40 -14.48
CA LEU A 311 13.40 -7.13 -15.13
C LEU A 311 12.29 -6.13 -14.78
N ASP A 312 12.65 -5.00 -14.21
CA ASP A 312 11.70 -3.91 -14.04
C ASP A 312 11.15 -3.44 -15.41
N PRO A 313 9.87 -3.05 -15.47
CA PRO A 313 9.25 -2.57 -16.70
C PRO A 313 10.02 -1.38 -17.28
N LYS A 314 10.48 -1.54 -18.51
CA LYS A 314 11.35 -0.55 -19.18
C LYS A 314 10.66 0.81 -19.29
N GLY A 315 11.30 1.85 -18.74
CA GLY A 315 10.83 3.23 -18.77
C GLY A 315 9.78 3.57 -17.71
N CYS A 316 9.27 2.60 -16.94
CA CYS A 316 8.37 2.84 -15.84
C CYS A 316 9.06 3.62 -14.72
N GLN A 317 8.38 4.63 -14.16
CA GLN A 317 8.87 5.47 -13.07
C GLN A 317 8.10 5.24 -11.75
N CYS A 318 7.43 4.08 -11.60
CA CYS A 318 6.67 3.77 -10.37
C CYS A 318 7.49 4.00 -9.10
N GLY A 319 8.74 3.54 -9.06
CA GLY A 319 9.61 3.72 -7.90
C GLY A 319 9.80 5.18 -7.52
N ARG A 320 10.00 6.07 -8.50
CA ARG A 320 10.13 7.51 -8.24
C ARG A 320 8.84 8.16 -7.79
N VAL A 321 7.69 7.69 -8.31
CA VAL A 321 6.36 8.13 -7.86
C VAL A 321 6.13 7.75 -6.39
N LEU A 322 6.42 6.48 -6.04
CA LEU A 322 6.24 5.95 -4.68
C LEU A 322 7.18 6.59 -3.64
N GLN A 323 8.28 7.18 -4.09
CA GLN A 323 9.19 7.97 -3.25
C GLN A 323 8.82 9.46 -3.21
N GLY A 324 7.73 9.87 -3.87
CA GLY A 324 7.32 11.27 -3.94
C GLY A 324 8.24 12.16 -4.76
N LEU A 325 9.16 11.61 -5.56
CA LEU A 325 10.15 12.36 -6.34
C LEU A 325 9.55 12.98 -7.59
N ILE A 326 8.52 12.35 -8.15
CA ILE A 326 7.78 12.84 -9.30
C ILE A 326 6.27 12.59 -9.12
N LYS A 327 5.46 13.38 -9.80
CA LYS A 327 4.03 13.11 -9.94
C LYS A 327 3.81 12.04 -11.02
N PRO A 328 2.73 11.23 -10.98
CA PRO A 328 2.41 10.27 -12.04
C PRO A 328 2.38 10.88 -13.44
N SER A 329 1.85 12.11 -13.59
CA SER A 329 1.79 12.84 -14.86
C SER A 329 3.16 13.19 -15.45
N GLU A 330 4.22 13.16 -14.67
CA GLU A 330 5.60 13.40 -15.12
C GLU A 330 6.30 12.14 -15.62
N CYS A 331 5.67 10.95 -15.42
CA CYS A 331 6.16 9.71 -15.99
C CYS A 331 5.95 9.71 -17.52
N PRO A 332 6.99 9.47 -18.34
CA PRO A 332 6.88 9.53 -19.80
C PRO A 332 5.90 8.52 -20.40
N LEU A 333 5.58 7.44 -19.67
CA LEU A 333 4.63 6.41 -20.10
C LEU A 333 3.18 6.74 -19.73
N PHE A 334 2.98 7.62 -18.74
CA PHE A 334 1.65 7.88 -18.16
C PHE A 334 0.66 8.43 -19.19
N GLY A 335 -0.52 7.78 -19.28
CA GLY A 335 -1.58 8.18 -20.21
C GLY A 335 -1.26 7.96 -21.69
N LYS A 336 -0.11 7.34 -22.00
CA LYS A 336 0.33 7.00 -23.37
C LYS A 336 0.39 5.49 -23.52
N SER A 337 1.57 4.91 -23.30
CA SER A 337 1.77 3.45 -23.31
C SER A 337 1.41 2.77 -21.99
N CYS A 338 1.22 3.52 -20.91
CA CYS A 338 0.78 3.02 -19.61
C CYS A 338 -0.60 3.61 -19.28
N THR A 339 -1.63 2.81 -19.43
CA THR A 339 -3.06 3.15 -19.19
C THR A 339 -3.69 2.10 -18.27
N ALA A 340 -4.91 2.34 -17.79
CA ALA A 340 -5.64 1.37 -16.98
C ALA A 340 -5.93 0.05 -17.73
N ASP A 341 -6.11 0.12 -19.06
CA ASP A 341 -6.34 -1.06 -19.89
C ASP A 341 -5.04 -1.79 -20.24
N HIS A 342 -3.95 -1.05 -20.39
CA HIS A 342 -2.62 -1.57 -20.71
C HIS A 342 -1.59 -1.08 -19.69
N PRO A 343 -1.62 -1.59 -18.45
CA PRO A 343 -0.71 -1.14 -17.40
C PRO A 343 0.71 -1.68 -17.64
N VAL A 344 1.69 -0.76 -17.64
CA VAL A 344 3.12 -1.11 -17.71
C VAL A 344 3.70 -1.32 -16.32
N GLY A 345 3.22 -0.56 -15.33
CA GLY A 345 3.66 -0.68 -13.94
C GLY A 345 2.52 -0.99 -12.98
N ALA A 346 2.84 -1.63 -11.85
CA ALA A 346 1.88 -2.04 -10.83
C ALA A 346 1.00 -0.89 -10.28
N CYS A 347 1.55 0.33 -10.21
CA CYS A 347 0.80 1.51 -9.74
C CYS A 347 -0.38 1.91 -10.65
N MET A 348 -0.43 1.43 -11.90
CA MET A 348 -1.55 1.65 -12.81
C MET A 348 -2.61 0.54 -12.70
N VAL A 349 -2.25 -0.61 -12.12
CA VAL A 349 -3.15 -1.77 -11.97
C VAL A 349 -4.07 -1.63 -10.76
N SER A 350 -3.48 -1.42 -9.58
CA SER A 350 -4.25 -1.37 -8.34
C SER A 350 -5.12 -0.12 -8.28
N VAL A 351 -6.36 -0.29 -7.82
CA VAL A 351 -7.27 0.84 -7.56
C VAL A 351 -6.73 1.80 -6.51
N GLU A 352 -5.82 1.35 -5.66
CA GLU A 352 -5.10 2.15 -4.66
C GLU A 352 -3.76 2.68 -5.19
N GLY A 353 -3.39 2.36 -6.42
CA GLY A 353 -2.15 2.83 -7.02
C GLY A 353 -2.20 4.31 -7.37
N SER A 354 -1.12 5.03 -7.07
CA SER A 354 -1.03 6.47 -7.33
C SER A 354 -1.26 6.80 -8.80
N CYS A 355 -0.68 6.03 -9.73
CA CYS A 355 -0.89 6.25 -11.17
C CYS A 355 -2.35 6.01 -11.56
N ALA A 356 -3.00 4.96 -11.04
CA ALA A 356 -4.40 4.67 -11.34
C ALA A 356 -5.33 5.77 -10.82
N ALA A 357 -5.09 6.27 -9.60
CA ALA A 357 -5.86 7.38 -9.02
C ALA A 357 -5.70 8.67 -9.84
N TRP A 358 -4.47 9.01 -10.24
CA TRP A 358 -4.19 10.15 -11.11
C TRP A 358 -4.82 9.99 -12.49
N TYR A 359 -4.76 8.81 -13.09
CA TYR A 359 -5.33 8.52 -14.39
C TYR A 359 -6.86 8.66 -14.37
N LYS A 360 -7.50 8.11 -13.34
CA LYS A 360 -8.97 8.10 -13.23
C LYS A 360 -9.57 9.45 -12.84
N TYR A 361 -8.90 10.20 -11.96
CA TYR A 361 -9.48 11.39 -11.33
C TYR A 361 -8.71 12.69 -11.61
N GLY A 362 -7.41 12.60 -11.93
CA GLY A 362 -6.55 13.77 -12.10
C GLY A 362 -6.83 14.57 -13.38
N TYR A 363 -7.32 13.93 -14.42
CA TYR A 363 -7.65 14.59 -15.69
C TYR A 363 -8.99 15.36 -15.68
N SER A 364 -9.87 15.08 -14.72
CA SER A 364 -11.17 15.76 -14.61
C SER A 364 -11.06 17.21 -14.12
N SER A 365 -9.90 17.65 -13.65
CA SER A 365 -9.72 18.97 -13.01
C SER A 365 -9.01 20.02 -13.85
N GLY A 366 -8.75 19.76 -15.13
CA GLY A 366 -8.12 20.74 -16.02
C GLY A 366 -8.32 20.38 -17.48
N GLY A 367 -9.41 20.87 -18.05
CA GLY A 367 -9.81 20.91 -19.43
C GLY A 367 -8.84 20.33 -20.49
N SER A 368 -9.00 19.06 -20.80
CA SER A 368 -8.98 18.52 -22.16
C SER A 368 -9.66 17.15 -22.12
N THR A 369 -10.88 17.12 -22.58
CA THR A 369 -11.57 15.90 -23.00
C THR A 369 -10.68 15.18 -23.99
N TRP A 370 -10.40 13.89 -23.73
CA TRP A 370 -10.05 13.00 -24.83
C TRP A 370 -11.29 12.91 -25.70
N GLU A 371 -11.34 13.69 -26.76
CA GLU A 371 -12.20 13.42 -27.87
C GLU A 371 -11.65 12.19 -28.61
N ASP A 372 -12.54 11.28 -28.89
CA ASP A 372 -12.47 9.96 -29.50
C ASP A 372 -11.29 9.59 -30.39
#